data_055152b5d0ff9e3d99593d1570a1653f
#
_entry.id   055152b5d0ff9e3d99593d1570a1653f
#
_cell.length_a   1.000
_cell.length_b   1.000
_cell.length_c   1.000
_cell.angle_alpha   90.00
_cell.angle_beta   90.00
_cell.angle_gamma   90.00
#
_symmetry.space_group_name_H-M   'P 1'
#
loop_
_entity.id
_entity.type
_entity.pdbx_description
1 polymer ?
#
loop_
_entity_poly.entity_id
_entity_poly.type
_entity_poly.pdbx_seq_one_letter_code
_entity_poly.pdbx_strand_id
1 'polypeptide(L)'
;DWSSDVCSSDLSQYDVVLVEGAGSPAEINLRQGDIANMGFAEAVQCPVILVADIDRGGVFAHLVGTLELLSKSEQQLLKGFVINKFRGDVSLLQPGNDWLEQRTGRAVLGVLPYLQGLHLDAEDAIQAQQVGGAGEQSIKISVPVFSRISNHTDFDPLRLHPQVDLQFVAPGEALSASDLIILPGTKNVRRDLALLREQNWDRAILRHLRYGGKLLGVCGGYQMLGNTVFRSEE
;
A
#
# COMPACT_ATOMS: atom_id res chain seq x y z
N ASP A 1 17.06 -9.72 21.51
CA ASP A 1 15.68 -9.21 21.42
C ASP A 1 15.70 -7.93 20.62
N TRP A 2 15.61 -8.11 19.32
CA TRP A 2 15.82 -7.08 18.30
C TRP A 2 14.85 -5.89 18.42
N SER A 3 13.61 -6.12 18.80
CA SER A 3 12.58 -5.07 18.86
C SER A 3 12.76 -4.14 20.08
N SER A 4 13.27 -4.65 21.18
CA SER A 4 13.46 -3.83 22.39
C SER A 4 14.63 -2.86 22.25
N ASP A 5 15.68 -3.24 21.51
CA ASP A 5 16.87 -2.41 21.35
C ASP A 5 16.62 -1.20 20.43
N VAL A 6 15.85 -1.36 19.36
CA VAL A 6 15.48 -0.27 18.44
C VAL A 6 14.61 0.76 19.15
N CYS A 7 13.56 0.33 19.86
CA CYS A 7 12.69 1.24 20.60
C CYS A 7 13.41 1.96 21.73
N SER A 8 14.32 1.31 22.43
CA SER A 8 15.11 1.93 23.51
C SER A 8 16.02 3.04 22.98
N SER A 9 16.60 2.84 21.80
CA SER A 9 17.43 3.84 21.13
C SER A 9 16.61 5.07 20.74
N ASP A 10 15.43 4.87 20.17
CA ASP A 10 14.58 5.96 19.70
C ASP A 10 13.99 6.78 20.86
N LEU A 11 13.51 6.12 21.91
CA LEU A 11 13.00 6.79 23.12
C LEU A 11 14.05 7.63 23.83
N SER A 12 15.33 7.36 23.65
CA SER A 12 16.42 8.17 24.19
C SER A 12 16.73 9.43 23.36
N GLN A 13 16.28 9.47 22.11
CA GLN A 13 16.61 10.53 21.15
C GLN A 13 15.42 11.45 20.83
N TYR A 14 14.17 10.96 21.02
CA TYR A 14 12.96 11.68 20.64
C TYR A 14 12.00 11.83 21.82
N ASP A 15 11.30 12.97 21.89
CA ASP A 15 10.28 13.22 22.90
C ASP A 15 9.03 12.34 22.72
N VAL A 16 8.73 11.96 21.49
CA VAL A 16 7.61 11.10 21.12
C VAL A 16 8.04 10.15 20.02
N VAL A 17 7.68 8.87 20.16
CA VAL A 17 7.86 7.85 19.13
C VAL A 17 6.50 7.32 18.73
N LEU A 18 6.16 7.42 17.44
CA LEU A 18 4.96 6.85 16.85
C LEU A 18 5.32 5.52 16.20
N VAL A 19 4.59 4.48 16.58
CA VAL A 19 4.78 3.13 16.04
C VAL A 19 3.54 2.75 15.24
N GLU A 20 3.72 2.44 13.97
CA GLU A 20 2.66 1.96 13.10
C GLU A 20 2.65 0.44 13.07
N GLY A 21 1.48 -0.16 13.30
CA GLY A 21 1.28 -1.60 13.16
C GLY A 21 1.13 -2.03 11.70
N ALA A 22 1.25 -3.32 11.44
CA ALA A 22 1.08 -3.90 10.12
C ALA A 22 -0.22 -4.72 10.04
N GLY A 23 -1.06 -4.44 9.04
CA GLY A 23 -2.34 -5.13 8.86
C GLY A 23 -3.35 -4.83 9.97
N SER A 24 -4.07 -5.84 10.44
CA SER A 24 -5.07 -5.71 11.49
C SER A 24 -4.65 -6.46 12.76
N PRO A 25 -4.85 -5.87 13.95
CA PRO A 25 -4.62 -6.59 15.22
C PRO A 25 -5.66 -7.70 15.46
N ALA A 26 -6.70 -7.78 14.65
CA ALA A 26 -7.76 -8.79 14.72
C ALA A 26 -7.53 -10.01 13.81
N GLU A 27 -6.37 -10.14 13.19
CA GLU A 27 -5.99 -11.30 12.37
C GLU A 27 -5.72 -12.52 13.28
N ILE A 28 -6.79 -13.25 13.65
CA ILE A 28 -6.74 -14.36 14.63
C ILE A 28 -5.76 -15.45 14.20
N ASN A 29 -5.66 -15.71 12.91
CA ASN A 29 -4.76 -16.71 12.32
C ASN A 29 -3.27 -16.31 12.38
N LEU A 30 -2.96 -15.05 12.62
CA LEU A 30 -1.59 -14.51 12.69
C LEU A 30 -1.18 -14.07 14.10
N ARG A 31 -2.05 -14.27 15.10
CA ARG A 31 -1.81 -13.79 16.47
C ARG A 31 -0.65 -14.48 17.18
N GLN A 32 -0.41 -15.74 16.86
CA GLN A 32 0.71 -16.45 17.48
C GLN A 32 2.05 -15.91 16.96
N GLY A 33 2.81 -15.24 17.85
CA GLY A 33 4.07 -14.60 17.48
C GLY A 33 3.91 -13.21 16.85
N ASP A 34 2.78 -12.53 17.10
CA ASP A 34 2.57 -11.15 16.65
C ASP A 34 3.64 -10.22 17.23
N ILE A 35 4.49 -9.70 16.35
CA ILE A 35 5.53 -8.72 16.65
C ILE A 35 5.21 -7.34 16.07
N ALA A 36 4.14 -7.23 15.31
CA ALA A 36 3.83 -6.05 14.50
C ALA A 36 2.69 -5.19 15.06
N ASN A 37 1.86 -5.75 15.95
CA ASN A 37 0.68 -5.08 16.48
C ASN A 37 0.63 -5.20 18.02
N MET A 38 -0.39 -5.91 18.54
CA MET A 38 -0.66 -5.96 19.98
C MET A 38 0.41 -6.73 20.77
N GLY A 39 1.07 -7.70 20.17
CA GLY A 39 2.20 -8.39 20.83
C GLY A 39 3.35 -7.45 21.14
N PHE A 40 3.69 -6.55 20.22
CA PHE A 40 4.64 -5.46 20.50
C PHE A 40 4.10 -4.50 21.57
N ALA A 41 2.85 -4.03 21.40
CA ALA A 41 2.25 -3.05 22.31
C ALA A 41 2.19 -3.57 23.76
N GLU A 42 1.89 -4.84 23.97
CA GLU A 42 1.90 -5.47 25.30
C GLU A 42 3.31 -5.57 25.88
N ALA A 43 4.30 -5.93 25.06
CA ALA A 43 5.68 -6.08 25.51
C ALA A 43 6.27 -4.78 26.06
N VAL A 44 5.93 -3.65 25.44
CA VAL A 44 6.44 -2.32 25.81
C VAL A 44 5.40 -1.44 26.55
N GLN A 45 4.20 -1.97 26.83
CA GLN A 45 3.08 -1.27 27.46
C GLN A 45 2.71 0.04 26.72
N CYS A 46 2.76 0.00 25.41
CA CYS A 46 2.46 1.14 24.55
C CYS A 46 0.96 1.44 24.51
N PRO A 47 0.51 2.69 24.73
CA PRO A 47 -0.87 3.07 24.48
C PRO A 47 -1.19 2.95 22.98
N VAL A 48 -2.35 2.38 22.67
CA VAL A 48 -2.78 2.08 21.30
C VAL A 48 -3.96 2.96 20.89
N ILE A 49 -3.95 3.45 19.67
CA ILE A 49 -5.09 4.08 18.99
C ILE A 49 -5.46 3.19 17.81
N LEU A 50 -6.72 2.76 17.73
CA LEU A 50 -7.20 1.98 16.61
C LEU A 50 -7.76 2.92 15.53
N VAL A 51 -7.17 2.84 14.34
CA VAL A 51 -7.59 3.62 13.17
C VAL A 51 -8.37 2.73 12.22
N ALA A 52 -9.55 3.18 11.76
CA ALA A 52 -10.34 2.43 10.79
C ALA A 52 -10.82 3.32 9.65
N ASP A 53 -10.81 2.75 8.44
CA ASP A 53 -11.22 3.40 7.21
C ASP A 53 -12.75 3.27 7.02
N ILE A 54 -13.45 4.41 6.88
CA ILE A 54 -14.91 4.44 6.66
C ILE A 54 -15.28 4.35 5.18
N ASP A 55 -14.36 4.61 4.27
CA ASP A 55 -14.64 4.73 2.83
C ASP A 55 -15.21 3.43 2.23
N ARG A 56 -14.86 2.29 2.80
CA ARG A 56 -15.38 0.96 2.39
C ARG A 56 -16.69 0.57 3.07
N GLY A 57 -17.19 1.37 4.00
CA GLY A 57 -18.36 1.05 4.84
C GLY A 57 -18.03 0.10 5.99
N GLY A 58 -18.99 -0.04 6.93
CA GLY A 58 -18.89 -0.97 8.05
C GLY A 58 -17.91 -0.57 9.16
N VAL A 59 -17.43 0.66 9.23
CA VAL A 59 -16.40 1.11 10.17
C VAL A 59 -16.72 0.79 11.63
N PHE A 60 -17.96 0.98 12.07
CA PHE A 60 -18.37 0.68 13.45
C PHE A 60 -18.28 -0.82 13.77
N ALA A 61 -18.66 -1.67 12.81
CA ALA A 61 -18.51 -3.13 12.97
C ALA A 61 -17.03 -3.53 13.02
N HIS A 62 -16.17 -2.92 12.21
CA HIS A 62 -14.73 -3.16 12.25
C HIS A 62 -14.14 -2.75 13.60
N LEU A 63 -14.46 -1.57 14.12
CA LEU A 63 -13.93 -1.06 15.39
C LEU A 63 -14.39 -1.92 16.57
N VAL A 64 -15.70 -2.21 16.66
CA VAL A 64 -16.26 -3.06 17.73
C VAL A 64 -15.74 -4.48 17.61
N GLY A 65 -15.75 -5.07 16.41
CA GLY A 65 -15.26 -6.43 16.18
C GLY A 65 -13.78 -6.58 16.51
N THR A 66 -12.96 -5.63 16.11
CA THR A 66 -11.53 -5.62 16.45
C THR A 66 -11.35 -5.59 17.98
N LEU A 67 -12.02 -4.68 18.68
CA LEU A 67 -11.94 -4.57 20.13
C LEU A 67 -12.36 -5.88 20.82
N GLU A 68 -13.44 -6.52 20.39
CA GLU A 68 -13.94 -7.77 20.99
C GLU A 68 -12.98 -8.97 20.77
N LEU A 69 -12.21 -8.96 19.69
CA LEU A 69 -11.22 -9.98 19.38
C LEU A 69 -9.90 -9.82 20.13
N LEU A 70 -9.65 -8.66 20.72
CA LEU A 70 -8.49 -8.42 21.57
C LEU A 70 -8.64 -9.08 22.93
N SER A 71 -7.54 -9.54 23.53
CA SER A 71 -7.48 -10.00 24.92
C SER A 71 -7.80 -8.87 25.90
N LYS A 72 -8.10 -9.19 27.14
CA LYS A 72 -8.40 -8.17 28.16
C LYS A 72 -7.21 -7.25 28.46
N SER A 73 -5.99 -7.77 28.42
CA SER A 73 -4.76 -6.99 28.57
C SER A 73 -4.56 -6.01 27.41
N GLU A 74 -4.74 -6.47 26.18
CA GLU A 74 -4.64 -5.64 24.98
C GLU A 74 -5.73 -4.55 24.95
N GLN A 75 -6.96 -4.90 25.32
CA GLN A 75 -8.06 -3.92 25.43
C GLN A 75 -7.73 -2.78 26.41
N GLN A 76 -6.95 -3.02 27.45
CA GLN A 76 -6.53 -1.98 28.41
C GLN A 76 -5.55 -0.98 27.79
N LEU A 77 -4.76 -1.42 26.82
CA LEU A 77 -3.83 -0.55 26.10
C LEU A 77 -4.55 0.36 25.10
N LEU A 78 -5.72 -0.07 24.59
CA LEU A 78 -6.49 0.73 23.64
C LEU A 78 -7.09 1.97 24.30
N LYS A 79 -6.67 3.16 23.86
CA LYS A 79 -7.08 4.44 24.43
C LYS A 79 -8.23 5.11 23.69
N GLY A 80 -8.40 4.78 22.40
CA GLY A 80 -9.50 5.35 21.61
C GLY A 80 -9.45 4.94 20.15
N PHE A 81 -10.37 5.52 19.40
CA PHE A 81 -10.57 5.26 17.98
C PHE A 81 -10.32 6.51 17.15
N VAL A 82 -9.84 6.32 15.92
CA VAL A 82 -9.83 7.35 14.88
C VAL A 82 -10.54 6.78 13.65
N ILE A 83 -11.50 7.55 13.13
CA ILE A 83 -12.20 7.21 11.89
C ILE A 83 -11.53 7.97 10.75
N ASN A 84 -11.01 7.26 9.78
CA ASN A 84 -10.25 7.83 8.67
C ASN A 84 -11.05 7.83 7.36
N LYS A 85 -10.68 8.75 6.45
CA LYS A 85 -11.23 8.91 5.11
C LYS A 85 -12.73 9.23 5.07
N PHE A 86 -13.23 10.00 6.03
CA PHE A 86 -14.61 10.41 6.05
C PHE A 86 -14.93 11.40 4.91
N ARG A 87 -16.06 11.18 4.23
CA ARG A 87 -16.56 12.07 3.18
C ARG A 87 -17.89 12.65 3.61
N GLY A 88 -18.01 13.96 3.58
CA GLY A 88 -19.25 14.68 3.88
C GLY A 88 -19.22 15.48 5.18
N ASP A 89 -20.39 15.75 5.74
CA ASP A 89 -20.54 16.52 6.97
C ASP A 89 -20.34 15.63 8.21
N VAL A 90 -19.32 15.94 9.00
CA VAL A 90 -18.95 15.19 10.21
C VAL A 90 -20.11 15.17 11.23
N SER A 91 -20.98 16.16 11.22
CA SER A 91 -22.15 16.19 12.14
C SER A 91 -23.09 15.00 11.94
N LEU A 92 -23.17 14.46 10.72
CA LEU A 92 -23.97 13.27 10.41
C LEU A 92 -23.40 11.99 11.04
N LEU A 93 -22.10 11.97 11.35
CA LEU A 93 -21.44 10.83 11.98
C LEU A 93 -21.55 10.86 13.51
N GLN A 94 -21.84 12.01 14.10
CA GLN A 94 -21.82 12.21 15.55
C GLN A 94 -22.69 11.19 16.33
N PRO A 95 -23.94 10.89 15.94
CA PRO A 95 -24.74 9.87 16.65
C PRO A 95 -24.10 8.48 16.64
N GLY A 96 -23.36 8.14 15.57
CA GLY A 96 -22.61 6.90 15.47
C GLY A 96 -21.39 6.89 16.40
N ASN A 97 -20.68 8.02 16.50
CA ASN A 97 -19.57 8.17 17.42
C ASN A 97 -20.03 8.05 18.88
N ASP A 98 -21.10 8.72 19.24
CA ASP A 98 -21.69 8.66 20.60
C ASP A 98 -22.11 7.21 20.94
N TRP A 99 -22.71 6.49 19.99
CA TRP A 99 -23.06 5.09 20.15
C TRP A 99 -21.81 4.22 20.35
N LEU A 100 -20.75 4.45 19.57
CA LEU A 100 -19.50 3.69 19.67
C LEU A 100 -18.84 3.89 21.04
N GLU A 101 -18.78 5.14 21.52
CA GLU A 101 -18.23 5.47 22.83
C GLU A 101 -19.03 4.82 23.97
N GLN A 102 -20.36 4.91 23.91
CA GLN A 102 -21.24 4.25 24.88
C GLN A 102 -21.08 2.72 24.87
N ARG A 103 -20.98 2.12 23.69
CA ARG A 103 -20.86 0.68 23.51
C ARG A 103 -19.54 0.11 24.00
N THR A 104 -18.45 0.85 23.79
CA THR A 104 -17.08 0.37 24.00
C THR A 104 -16.40 0.91 25.26
N GLY A 105 -16.90 2.02 25.79
CA GLY A 105 -16.23 2.77 26.87
C GLY A 105 -14.90 3.40 26.42
N ARG A 106 -14.69 3.61 25.11
CA ARG A 106 -13.50 4.22 24.52
C ARG A 106 -13.88 5.44 23.71
N ALA A 107 -13.09 6.52 23.81
CA ALA A 107 -13.35 7.76 23.09
C ALA A 107 -13.10 7.64 21.59
N VAL A 108 -13.89 8.34 20.78
CA VAL A 108 -13.57 8.66 19.40
C VAL A 108 -12.68 9.91 19.40
N LEU A 109 -11.37 9.71 19.25
CA LEU A 109 -10.36 10.77 19.35
C LEU A 109 -10.40 11.73 18.16
N GLY A 110 -10.93 11.30 17.03
CA GLY A 110 -11.09 12.16 15.88
C GLY A 110 -11.66 11.44 14.66
N VAL A 111 -12.15 12.28 13.74
CA VAL A 111 -12.59 11.88 12.41
C VAL A 111 -11.75 12.64 11.39
N LEU A 112 -10.97 11.91 10.60
CA LEU A 112 -10.12 12.50 9.57
C LEU A 112 -10.88 12.53 8.24
N PRO A 113 -10.93 13.70 7.58
CA PRO A 113 -11.58 13.78 6.29
C PRO A 113 -10.79 13.02 5.22
N TYR A 114 -11.47 12.64 4.15
CA TYR A 114 -10.82 12.16 2.94
C TYR A 114 -10.03 13.30 2.31
N LEU A 115 -8.72 13.22 2.36
CA LEU A 115 -7.84 14.26 1.83
C LEU A 115 -7.67 14.05 0.32
N GLN A 116 -8.22 14.97 -0.47
CA GLN A 116 -8.01 15.02 -1.92
C GLN A 116 -6.63 15.59 -2.22
N GLY A 117 -5.93 14.98 -3.18
CA GLY A 117 -4.61 15.45 -3.60
C GLY A 117 -3.48 15.11 -2.62
N LEU A 118 -3.76 14.35 -1.56
CA LEU A 118 -2.71 13.76 -0.73
C LEU A 118 -2.16 12.52 -1.44
N HIS A 119 -0.96 12.64 -1.96
CA HIS A 119 -0.23 11.53 -2.56
C HIS A 119 0.69 10.94 -1.49
N LEU A 120 0.19 9.92 -0.81
CA LEU A 120 1.01 9.06 0.05
C LEU A 120 1.41 7.84 -0.75
N ASP A 121 2.62 7.39 -0.53
CA ASP A 121 3.10 6.13 -1.07
C ASP A 121 2.15 5.02 -0.61
N ALA A 122 1.52 4.33 -1.56
CA ALA A 122 0.63 3.23 -1.25
C ALA A 122 1.45 1.95 -1.14
N GLU A 123 1.48 1.32 0.02
CA GLU A 123 2.27 0.10 0.22
C GLU A 123 1.77 -1.10 -0.59
N ASP A 124 0.45 -1.20 -0.86
CA ASP A 124 -0.15 -2.44 -1.38
C ASP A 124 -1.09 -2.28 -2.59
N ALA A 125 -1.34 -1.10 -3.12
CA ALA A 125 -2.30 -0.92 -4.20
C ALA A 125 -1.79 -0.03 -5.33
N ILE A 126 -1.79 -0.56 -6.55
CA ILE A 126 -1.55 0.21 -7.76
C ILE A 126 -2.73 1.15 -7.96
N GLN A 127 -2.52 2.45 -7.76
CA GLN A 127 -3.51 3.44 -8.15
C GLN A 127 -3.43 3.62 -9.67
N ALA A 128 -4.37 3.02 -10.39
CA ALA A 128 -4.40 3.04 -11.86
C ALA A 128 -4.74 4.41 -12.47
N GLN A 129 -5.18 5.39 -11.67
CA GLN A 129 -5.61 6.68 -12.18
C GLN A 129 -4.45 7.68 -12.22
N GLN A 130 -4.24 8.26 -13.40
CA GLN A 130 -3.33 9.39 -13.58
C GLN A 130 -3.92 10.65 -12.93
N VAL A 131 -3.09 11.41 -12.22
CA VAL A 131 -3.51 12.60 -11.47
C VAL A 131 -3.42 13.89 -12.31
N GLY A 132 -2.76 13.85 -13.49
CA GLY A 132 -2.60 14.98 -14.39
C GLY A 132 -3.24 14.73 -15.75
N GLY A 133 -3.91 15.74 -16.32
CA GLY A 133 -4.34 15.72 -17.71
C GLY A 133 -3.12 15.82 -18.63
N ALA A 134 -2.84 14.79 -19.41
CA ALA A 134 -1.79 14.80 -20.39
C ALA A 134 -2.12 15.80 -21.51
N GLY A 135 -1.31 16.83 -21.68
CA GLY A 135 -1.36 17.70 -22.86
C GLY A 135 -0.92 16.95 -24.12
N GLU A 136 -1.19 17.53 -25.30
CA GLU A 136 -0.83 16.93 -26.60
C GLU A 136 0.66 16.61 -26.79
N GLN A 137 1.54 17.10 -25.93
CA GLN A 137 3.01 16.90 -25.96
C GLN A 137 3.53 16.11 -24.76
N SER A 138 2.73 15.20 -24.18
CA SER A 138 3.18 14.36 -23.06
C SER A 138 4.00 13.16 -23.53
N ILE A 139 5.00 12.77 -22.75
CA ILE A 139 5.74 11.51 -22.92
C ILE A 139 4.85 10.37 -22.45
N LYS A 140 4.53 9.45 -23.36
CA LYS A 140 3.70 8.28 -23.06
C LYS A 140 4.54 7.14 -22.54
N ILE A 141 4.23 6.68 -21.32
CA ILE A 141 4.92 5.57 -20.66
C ILE A 141 3.93 4.44 -20.38
N SER A 142 4.25 3.24 -20.82
CA SER A 142 3.47 2.03 -20.52
C SER A 142 4.23 1.12 -19.55
N VAL A 143 3.53 0.69 -18.49
CA VAL A 143 4.07 -0.21 -17.46
C VAL A 143 3.21 -1.46 -17.38
N PRO A 144 3.67 -2.64 -17.87
CA PRO A 144 2.93 -3.89 -17.72
C PRO A 144 2.81 -4.26 -16.24
N VAL A 145 1.59 -4.61 -15.81
CA VAL A 145 1.31 -5.02 -14.43
C VAL A 145 1.60 -6.51 -14.27
N PHE A 146 2.60 -6.85 -13.48
CA PHE A 146 2.91 -8.23 -13.11
C PHE A 146 2.12 -8.69 -11.89
N SER A 147 2.12 -10.00 -11.63
CA SER A 147 1.37 -10.60 -10.52
C SER A 147 1.78 -10.06 -9.14
N ARG A 148 3.01 -9.60 -9.00
CA ARG A 148 3.58 -9.00 -7.77
C ARG A 148 4.60 -7.93 -8.15
N ILE A 149 4.13 -6.75 -8.50
CA ILE A 149 5.01 -5.59 -8.68
C ILE A 149 5.68 -5.28 -7.34
N SER A 150 7.01 -5.14 -7.37
CA SER A 150 7.76 -4.59 -6.25
C SER A 150 7.85 -3.08 -6.41
N ASN A 151 7.62 -2.32 -5.33
CA ASN A 151 7.81 -0.87 -5.28
C ASN A 151 7.07 -0.12 -6.41
N HIS A 152 5.75 -0.28 -6.46
CA HIS A 152 4.92 0.48 -7.42
C HIS A 152 5.01 2.00 -7.20
N THR A 153 5.39 2.44 -6.01
CA THR A 153 5.64 3.84 -5.65
C THR A 153 6.81 4.47 -6.40
N ASP A 154 7.73 3.67 -6.95
CA ASP A 154 8.79 4.16 -7.84
C ASP A 154 8.25 4.91 -9.07
N PHE A 155 6.99 4.66 -9.42
CA PHE A 155 6.32 5.31 -10.55
C PHE A 155 5.58 6.60 -10.19
N ASP A 156 5.42 6.93 -8.90
CA ASP A 156 4.67 8.10 -8.46
C ASP A 156 5.27 9.43 -8.95
N PRO A 157 6.61 9.63 -8.97
CA PRO A 157 7.18 10.82 -9.57
C PRO A 157 6.83 11.00 -11.06
N LEU A 158 6.72 9.89 -11.80
CA LEU A 158 6.32 9.91 -13.21
C LEU A 158 4.83 10.19 -13.37
N ARG A 159 3.99 9.59 -12.51
CA ARG A 159 2.52 9.81 -12.51
C ARG A 159 2.14 11.25 -12.17
N LEU A 160 2.92 11.91 -11.32
CA LEU A 160 2.68 13.27 -10.87
C LEU A 160 3.30 14.32 -11.83
N HIS A 161 4.14 13.90 -12.76
CA HIS A 161 4.80 14.82 -13.67
C HIS A 161 3.84 15.32 -14.75
N PRO A 162 3.66 16.65 -14.94
CA PRO A 162 2.65 17.21 -15.84
C PRO A 162 2.86 16.90 -17.33
N GLN A 163 4.08 16.52 -17.72
CA GLN A 163 4.43 16.16 -19.10
C GLN A 163 4.54 14.65 -19.32
N VAL A 164 4.11 13.82 -18.36
CA VAL A 164 4.13 12.36 -18.47
C VAL A 164 2.70 11.84 -18.46
N ASP A 165 2.42 10.95 -19.41
CA ASP A 165 1.21 10.13 -19.46
C ASP A 165 1.61 8.69 -19.16
N LEU A 166 1.50 8.29 -17.90
CA LEU A 166 1.89 6.96 -17.45
C LEU A 166 0.65 6.06 -17.34
N GLN A 167 0.67 4.96 -18.05
CA GLN A 167 -0.39 3.96 -18.04
C GLN A 167 0.12 2.62 -17.52
N PHE A 168 -0.52 2.10 -16.47
CA PHE A 168 -0.38 0.70 -16.08
C PHE A 168 -1.28 -0.16 -16.96
N VAL A 169 -0.69 -1.21 -17.56
CA VAL A 169 -1.38 -2.11 -18.49
C VAL A 169 -1.65 -3.43 -17.77
N ALA A 170 -2.92 -3.72 -17.51
CA ALA A 170 -3.32 -4.93 -16.81
C ALA A 170 -3.24 -6.19 -17.72
N PRO A 171 -3.11 -7.41 -17.13
CA PRO A 171 -3.23 -8.65 -17.88
C PRO A 171 -4.56 -8.69 -18.66
N GLY A 172 -4.48 -9.08 -19.92
CA GLY A 172 -5.61 -9.05 -20.87
C GLY A 172 -5.69 -7.78 -21.72
N GLU A 173 -4.94 -6.74 -21.38
CA GLU A 173 -4.86 -5.51 -22.15
C GLU A 173 -3.64 -5.51 -23.07
N ALA A 174 -3.76 -4.84 -24.21
CA ALA A 174 -2.65 -4.68 -25.15
C ALA A 174 -1.75 -3.52 -24.74
N LEU A 175 -0.42 -3.68 -24.88
CA LEU A 175 0.52 -2.57 -24.78
C LEU A 175 0.25 -1.57 -25.91
N SER A 176 -0.20 -0.37 -25.55
CA SER A 176 -0.47 0.73 -26.47
C SER A 176 0.83 1.33 -27.04
N ALA A 177 0.71 2.12 -28.09
CA ALA A 177 1.84 2.90 -28.60
C ALA A 177 2.29 3.91 -27.54
N SER A 178 3.55 3.83 -27.15
CA SER A 178 4.18 4.66 -26.11
C SER A 178 5.58 5.08 -26.55
N ASP A 179 6.17 6.05 -25.90
CA ASP A 179 7.55 6.48 -26.12
C ASP A 179 8.54 5.60 -25.34
N LEU A 180 8.09 5.15 -24.16
CA LEU A 180 8.86 4.30 -23.25
C LEU A 180 7.98 3.18 -22.70
N ILE A 181 8.51 1.96 -22.66
CA ILE A 181 7.96 0.86 -21.87
C ILE A 181 8.88 0.62 -20.68
N ILE A 182 8.32 0.52 -19.47
CA ILE A 182 9.09 0.20 -18.27
C ILE A 182 8.64 -1.16 -17.74
N LEU A 183 9.55 -2.12 -17.70
CA LEU A 183 9.35 -3.39 -16.99
C LEU A 183 9.63 -3.16 -15.49
N PRO A 184 8.62 -3.26 -14.63
CA PRO A 184 8.76 -2.97 -13.22
C PRO A 184 9.55 -4.05 -12.48
N GLY A 185 9.94 -3.74 -11.24
CA GLY A 185 10.45 -4.72 -10.31
C GLY A 185 9.41 -5.81 -10.02
N THR A 186 9.87 -7.03 -9.79
CA THR A 186 9.00 -8.17 -9.44
C THR A 186 9.67 -9.09 -8.43
N LYS A 187 8.86 -9.70 -7.58
CA LYS A 187 9.31 -10.72 -6.60
C LYS A 187 9.45 -12.13 -7.22
N ASN A 188 8.98 -12.35 -8.44
CA ASN A 188 9.06 -13.63 -9.12
C ASN A 188 9.32 -13.48 -10.63
N VAL A 189 10.58 -13.22 -10.96
CA VAL A 189 11.04 -12.93 -12.34
C VAL A 189 10.62 -14.01 -13.34
N ARG A 190 10.74 -15.29 -12.99
CA ARG A 190 10.44 -16.41 -13.92
C ARG A 190 8.94 -16.50 -14.24
N ARG A 191 8.09 -16.35 -13.22
CA ARG A 191 6.62 -16.38 -13.39
C ARG A 191 6.14 -15.19 -14.19
N ASP A 192 6.66 -14.02 -13.88
CA ASP A 192 6.22 -12.79 -14.53
C ASP A 192 6.79 -12.66 -15.95
N LEU A 193 7.95 -13.26 -16.24
CA LEU A 193 8.43 -13.44 -17.61
C LEU A 193 7.52 -14.40 -18.41
N ALA A 194 7.00 -15.45 -17.78
CA ALA A 194 6.01 -16.33 -18.41
C ALA A 194 4.71 -15.57 -18.71
N LEU A 195 4.19 -14.80 -17.74
CA LEU A 195 3.02 -13.94 -17.92
C LEU A 195 3.21 -12.95 -19.07
N LEU A 196 4.37 -12.29 -19.13
CA LEU A 196 4.71 -11.34 -20.21
C LEU A 196 4.59 -12.00 -21.59
N ARG A 197 5.04 -13.26 -21.72
CA ARG A 197 4.93 -14.04 -22.95
C ARG A 197 3.51 -14.52 -23.24
N GLU A 198 2.75 -14.96 -22.24
CA GLU A 198 1.34 -15.34 -22.34
C GLU A 198 0.47 -14.19 -22.84
N GLN A 199 0.77 -12.97 -22.39
CA GLN A 199 0.07 -11.75 -22.83
C GLN A 199 0.56 -11.27 -24.22
N ASN A 200 1.54 -11.91 -24.84
CA ASN A 200 2.22 -11.47 -26.08
C ASN A 200 2.87 -10.07 -25.95
N TRP A 201 3.12 -9.62 -24.74
CA TRP A 201 3.79 -8.34 -24.50
C TRP A 201 5.25 -8.37 -24.96
N ASP A 202 5.92 -9.52 -24.95
CA ASP A 202 7.26 -9.71 -25.52
C ASP A 202 7.31 -9.32 -27.00
N ARG A 203 6.33 -9.76 -27.78
CA ARG A 203 6.23 -9.40 -29.20
C ARG A 203 5.94 -7.92 -29.40
N ALA A 204 5.08 -7.35 -28.56
CA ALA A 204 4.77 -5.92 -28.59
C ALA A 204 5.99 -5.09 -28.23
N ILE A 205 6.78 -5.48 -27.22
CA ILE A 205 8.04 -4.84 -26.83
C ILE A 205 9.07 -4.91 -27.96
N LEU A 206 9.28 -6.09 -28.56
CA LEU A 206 10.20 -6.24 -29.67
C LEU A 206 9.81 -5.39 -30.89
N ARG A 207 8.50 -5.29 -31.15
CA ARG A 207 7.99 -4.39 -32.20
C ARG A 207 8.23 -2.94 -31.84
N HIS A 208 7.96 -2.52 -30.61
CA HIS A 208 8.19 -1.18 -30.09
C HIS A 208 9.67 -0.75 -30.27
N LEU A 209 10.60 -1.60 -29.88
CA LEU A 209 12.04 -1.37 -30.04
C LEU A 209 12.45 -1.24 -31.50
N ARG A 210 11.87 -2.06 -32.41
CA ARG A 210 12.14 -2.00 -33.85
C ARG A 210 11.79 -0.66 -34.47
N TYR A 211 10.74 -0.01 -33.95
CA TYR A 211 10.30 1.30 -34.41
C TYR A 211 10.93 2.47 -33.64
N GLY A 212 12.00 2.23 -32.88
CA GLY A 212 12.76 3.27 -32.18
C GLY A 212 12.23 3.64 -30.81
N GLY A 213 11.22 2.93 -30.30
CA GLY A 213 10.74 3.06 -28.92
C GLY A 213 11.81 2.65 -27.90
N LYS A 214 11.66 3.07 -26.68
CA LYS A 214 12.61 2.83 -25.59
C LYS A 214 12.07 1.81 -24.58
N LEU A 215 12.99 1.06 -23.98
CA LEU A 215 12.67 0.05 -22.94
C LEU A 215 13.58 0.25 -21.74
N LEU A 216 13.01 0.28 -20.58
CA LEU A 216 13.71 0.32 -19.29
C LEU A 216 13.28 -0.89 -18.45
N GLY A 217 14.22 -1.60 -17.88
CA GLY A 217 13.95 -2.65 -16.87
C GLY A 217 14.45 -2.19 -15.50
N VAL A 218 13.62 -2.38 -14.47
CA VAL A 218 13.94 -2.05 -13.07
C VAL A 218 14.00 -3.35 -12.27
N CYS A 219 15.09 -3.59 -11.53
CA CYS A 219 15.26 -4.75 -10.66
C CYS A 219 14.93 -6.08 -11.39
N GLY A 220 13.85 -6.77 -11.01
CA GLY A 220 13.38 -8.00 -11.68
C GLY A 220 13.04 -7.78 -13.17
N GLY A 221 12.49 -6.61 -13.52
CA GLY A 221 12.28 -6.23 -14.92
C GLY A 221 13.59 -6.13 -15.72
N TYR A 222 14.66 -5.62 -15.11
CA TYR A 222 15.98 -5.63 -15.74
C TYR A 222 16.51 -7.05 -15.95
N GLN A 223 16.30 -7.95 -14.98
CA GLN A 223 16.70 -9.36 -15.12
C GLN A 223 15.98 -10.08 -16.27
N MET A 224 14.74 -9.66 -16.60
CA MET A 224 13.99 -10.18 -17.74
C MET A 224 14.60 -9.81 -19.10
N LEU A 225 15.43 -8.78 -19.16
CA LEU A 225 16.11 -8.34 -20.39
C LEU A 225 17.37 -9.17 -20.70
N GLY A 226 17.80 -10.01 -19.77
CA GLY A 226 18.93 -10.92 -19.95
C GLY A 226 18.61 -12.11 -20.86
N ASN A 227 19.66 -12.77 -21.35
CA ASN A 227 19.51 -13.97 -22.19
C ASN A 227 19.04 -15.19 -21.37
N THR A 228 19.38 -15.25 -20.09
CA THR A 228 19.07 -16.38 -19.19
C THR A 228 18.77 -15.86 -17.77
N VAL A 229 17.85 -16.53 -17.09
CA VAL A 229 17.52 -16.28 -15.68
C VAL A 229 17.83 -17.55 -14.91
N PHE A 230 18.88 -17.54 -14.10
CA PHE A 230 19.24 -18.63 -13.21
C PHE A 230 18.63 -18.41 -11.82
N ARG A 231 18.30 -19.52 -11.14
CA ARG A 231 18.03 -19.50 -9.71
C ARG A 231 19.38 -19.64 -9.01
N SER A 232 19.73 -18.71 -8.11
CA SER A 232 20.80 -18.99 -7.16
C SER A 232 20.32 -20.13 -6.26
N GLU A 233 21.04 -21.23 -6.25
CA GLU A 233 20.85 -22.27 -5.24
C GLU A 233 21.52 -21.74 -3.95
N GLU A 234 20.72 -21.22 -3.04
CA GLU A 234 21.02 -21.08 -1.62
C GLU A 234 19.93 -21.77 -0.83
#